data_0413ecd5829cb950aad782673a31e86e
#
_entry.id   0413ecd5829cb950aad782673a31e86e
#
_cell.length_a   1.000
_cell.length_b   1.000
_cell.length_c   1.000
_cell.angle_alpha   90.00
_cell.angle_beta   90.00
_cell.angle_gamma   90.00
#
_symmetry.space_group_name_H-M   'P 1'
#
loop_
_entity.id
_entity.type
_entity.pdbx_description
1 polymer ?
#
loop_
_entity_poly.entity_id
_entity_poly.type
_entity_poly.pdbx_seq_one_letter_code
_entity_poly.pdbx_strand_id
1 'polypeptide(L)'
;STPKPSSAASDVYKRQVRYHAGISDDFLDACVQVIRCGFGMPAFNNDEIVIPEFIKLGVEPEDAYQYAAIGCIETAVGGKWGYRCTGMSFINFARVILAALEGGRDATSGKIFLPQEKALSKGNFTTFEEVMAAWDTQIRYYTRKSIEIEYVVDTVLEENAHDILCSALVDDCIERAKSIKQGGAKYDWVSGLQVGIANLGNSLASVKKLVFEQGIIGQQQLAEALDANFEGLSHEQLRQRLINGAPKYGNDDYSVDTLLASAY
;
A
#
# COMPACT_ATOMS: atom_id res chain seq x y z
N SER A 1 -30.52 0.53 -10.42
CA SER A 1 -30.92 0.72 -9.01
C SER A 1 -30.38 2.09 -8.56
N THR A 2 -31.25 2.93 -8.09
CA THR A 2 -30.86 4.22 -7.47
C THR A 2 -29.91 3.93 -6.32
N PRO A 3 -28.73 4.54 -6.24
CA PRO A 3 -27.87 4.42 -5.07
C PRO A 3 -28.67 4.78 -3.83
N LYS A 4 -28.63 3.94 -2.82
CA LYS A 4 -29.29 4.30 -1.57
C LYS A 4 -28.65 5.58 -1.05
N PRO A 5 -29.42 6.59 -0.59
CA PRO A 5 -28.87 7.86 -0.12
C PRO A 5 -27.76 7.72 0.92
N SER A 6 -27.84 6.68 1.75
CA SER A 6 -26.82 6.36 2.76
C SER A 6 -25.50 5.85 2.19
N SER A 7 -25.53 5.09 1.08
CA SER A 7 -24.28 4.65 0.44
C SER A 7 -23.63 5.79 -0.33
N ALA A 8 -24.41 6.65 -0.98
CA ALA A 8 -23.88 7.87 -1.61
C ALA A 8 -23.21 8.79 -0.58
N ALA A 9 -23.80 8.94 0.61
CA ALA A 9 -23.20 9.75 1.68
C ALA A 9 -21.93 9.11 2.26
N SER A 10 -21.82 7.76 2.34
CA SER A 10 -20.61 7.09 2.78
C SER A 10 -19.49 7.11 1.72
N ASP A 11 -19.85 7.16 0.44
CA ASP A 11 -18.90 7.29 -0.65
C ASP A 11 -18.34 8.72 -0.80
N VAL A 12 -19.14 9.73 -0.42
CA VAL A 12 -18.72 11.12 -0.46
C VAL A 12 -17.84 11.52 0.73
N TYR A 13 -18.07 10.91 1.90
CA TYR A 13 -17.32 11.22 3.12
C TYR A 13 -16.71 9.95 3.68
N LYS A 14 -15.44 9.74 3.41
CA LYS A 14 -14.69 8.68 4.05
C LYS A 14 -14.65 8.93 5.54
N ARG A 15 -15.25 8.01 6.30
CA ARG A 15 -15.25 8.09 7.75
C ARG A 15 -14.03 7.38 8.28
N GLN A 16 -13.27 8.10 9.10
CA GLN A 16 -12.10 7.56 9.77
C GLN A 16 -12.31 7.57 11.26
N VAL A 17 -11.73 6.60 11.91
CA VAL A 17 -11.69 6.51 13.36
C VAL A 17 -10.24 6.57 13.79
N ARG A 18 -9.92 7.52 14.66
CA ARG A 18 -8.63 7.56 15.33
C ARG A 18 -8.69 6.60 16.50
N TYR A 19 -7.98 5.47 16.36
CA TYR A 19 -7.89 4.47 17.40
C TYR A 19 -6.86 4.91 18.46
N HIS A 20 -7.24 4.80 19.73
CA HIS A 20 -6.38 5.02 20.89
C HIS A 20 -6.92 4.22 22.10
N ALA A 21 -6.10 4.03 23.12
CA ALA A 21 -6.46 3.21 24.29
C ALA A 21 -7.71 3.67 25.07
N GLY A 22 -8.19 4.90 24.84
CA GLY A 22 -9.39 5.45 25.50
C GLY A 22 -10.70 5.24 24.71
N ILE A 23 -10.68 4.53 23.58
CA ILE A 23 -11.90 4.19 22.85
C ILE A 23 -12.65 3.09 23.60
N SER A 24 -13.99 3.22 23.67
CA SER A 24 -14.83 2.19 24.28
C SER A 24 -15.01 0.97 23.38
N ASP A 25 -15.10 -0.20 23.97
CA ASP A 25 -15.35 -1.46 23.25
C ASP A 25 -16.67 -1.41 22.48
N ASP A 26 -17.75 -0.84 23.06
CA ASP A 26 -19.04 -0.69 22.39
C ASP A 26 -18.92 0.10 21.08
N PHE A 27 -18.09 1.16 21.06
CA PHE A 27 -17.85 1.94 19.84
C PHE A 27 -17.07 1.14 18.80
N LEU A 28 -16.03 0.41 19.24
CA LEU A 28 -15.27 -0.46 18.35
C LEU A 28 -16.13 -1.57 17.75
N ASP A 29 -16.97 -2.21 18.57
CA ASP A 29 -17.91 -3.22 18.11
C ASP A 29 -18.88 -2.67 17.06
N ALA A 30 -19.42 -1.48 17.27
CA ALA A 30 -20.28 -0.82 16.29
C ALA A 30 -19.53 -0.56 14.96
N CYS A 31 -18.29 -0.10 15.03
CA CYS A 31 -17.45 0.09 13.84
C CYS A 31 -17.20 -1.22 13.08
N VAL A 32 -16.86 -2.31 13.81
CA VAL A 32 -16.62 -3.63 13.22
C VAL A 32 -17.87 -4.18 12.55
N GLN A 33 -19.05 -4.00 13.16
CA GLN A 33 -20.32 -4.41 12.57
C GLN A 33 -20.60 -3.69 11.25
N VAL A 34 -20.29 -2.40 11.15
CA VAL A 34 -20.42 -1.65 9.89
C VAL A 34 -19.45 -2.18 8.84
N ILE A 35 -18.18 -2.42 9.20
CA ILE A 35 -17.17 -2.98 8.30
C ILE A 35 -17.62 -4.36 7.76
N ARG A 36 -18.17 -5.21 8.63
CA ARG A 36 -18.70 -6.54 8.24
C ARG A 36 -19.83 -6.47 7.22
N CYS A 37 -20.50 -5.35 7.07
CA CYS A 37 -21.48 -5.14 5.98
C CYS A 37 -20.84 -4.96 4.61
N GLY A 38 -19.50 -4.97 4.51
CA GLY A 38 -18.76 -4.91 3.24
C GLY A 38 -18.48 -3.51 2.73
N PHE A 39 -18.67 -2.46 3.55
CA PHE A 39 -18.43 -1.07 3.13
C PHE A 39 -16.96 -0.65 3.19
N GLY A 40 -16.09 -1.40 3.87
CA GLY A 40 -14.69 -1.02 4.08
C GLY A 40 -14.48 0.25 4.92
N MET A 41 -15.52 0.73 5.59
CA MET A 41 -15.53 1.92 6.42
C MET A 41 -16.19 1.62 7.77
N PRO A 42 -15.77 2.31 8.83
CA PRO A 42 -14.74 3.35 8.92
C PRO A 42 -13.32 2.79 8.75
N ALA A 43 -12.41 3.61 8.21
CA ALA A 43 -10.98 3.30 8.22
C ALA A 43 -10.37 3.68 9.57
N PHE A 44 -9.51 2.82 10.11
CA PHE A 44 -8.85 3.07 11.39
C PHE A 44 -7.46 3.66 11.19
N ASN A 45 -7.16 4.71 11.94
CA ASN A 45 -5.81 5.26 12.09
C ASN A 45 -5.40 5.12 13.55
N ASN A 46 -4.30 4.43 13.81
CA ASN A 46 -3.83 4.21 15.17
C ASN A 46 -2.98 5.39 15.65
N ASP A 47 -3.51 6.18 16.59
CA ASP A 47 -2.82 7.33 17.17
C ASP A 47 -1.50 6.95 17.84
N GLU A 48 -1.42 5.76 18.43
CA GLU A 48 -0.20 5.26 19.09
C GLU A 48 0.95 4.98 18.12
N ILE A 49 0.64 4.90 16.82
CA ILE A 49 1.62 4.72 15.74
C ILE A 49 1.80 6.04 14.98
N VAL A 50 0.71 6.66 14.53
CA VAL A 50 0.76 7.83 13.63
C VAL A 50 1.41 9.02 14.32
N ILE A 51 1.03 9.33 15.57
CA ILE A 51 1.56 10.51 16.28
C ILE A 51 3.07 10.39 16.53
N PRO A 52 3.59 9.29 17.11
CA PRO A 52 5.02 9.15 17.30
C PRO A 52 5.82 9.19 16.00
N GLU A 53 5.32 8.58 14.92
CA GLU A 53 6.01 8.62 13.62
C GLU A 53 6.03 10.05 13.04
N PHE A 54 4.95 10.82 13.16
CA PHE A 54 4.97 12.22 12.75
C PHE A 54 5.99 13.05 13.52
N ILE A 55 6.06 12.87 14.85
CA ILE A 55 7.06 13.54 15.68
C ILE A 55 8.48 13.14 15.27
N LYS A 56 8.70 11.86 15.02
CA LYS A 56 9.99 11.33 14.54
C LYS A 56 10.40 11.90 13.19
N LEU A 57 9.43 12.16 12.31
CA LEU A 57 9.63 12.81 11.01
C LEU A 57 9.81 14.34 11.12
N GLY A 58 9.73 14.92 12.31
CA GLY A 58 9.96 16.34 12.55
C GLY A 58 8.71 17.21 12.58
N VAL A 59 7.52 16.61 12.72
CA VAL A 59 6.30 17.35 13.01
C VAL A 59 6.30 17.74 14.49
N GLU A 60 5.98 19.00 14.77
CA GLU A 60 5.83 19.47 16.16
C GLU A 60 4.77 18.64 16.90
N PRO A 61 4.98 18.26 18.17
CA PRO A 61 4.05 17.42 18.91
C PRO A 61 2.61 17.92 18.87
N GLU A 62 2.38 19.21 19.07
CA GLU A 62 1.06 19.83 19.05
C GLU A 62 0.37 19.64 17.69
N ASP A 63 1.12 19.75 16.60
CA ASP A 63 0.63 19.56 15.25
C ASP A 63 0.38 18.07 14.94
N ALA A 64 1.25 17.19 15.44
CA ALA A 64 1.08 15.75 15.26
C ALA A 64 -0.24 15.23 15.86
N TYR A 65 -0.67 15.75 17.00
CA TYR A 65 -1.97 15.44 17.60
C TYR A 65 -3.16 15.96 16.78
N GLN A 66 -2.94 16.95 15.90
CA GLN A 66 -3.97 17.56 15.05
C GLN A 66 -4.09 16.87 13.69
N TYR A 67 -3.42 15.76 13.44
CA TYR A 67 -3.49 15.10 12.15
C TYR A 67 -4.91 14.70 11.81
N ALA A 68 -5.21 14.74 10.54
CA ALA A 68 -6.44 14.24 9.95
C ALA A 68 -6.11 13.44 8.69
N ALA A 69 -7.01 12.58 8.30
CA ALA A 69 -6.87 11.93 7.01
C ALA A 69 -7.37 12.83 5.89
N ILE A 70 -6.68 12.78 4.78
CA ILE A 70 -7.00 13.49 3.53
C ILE A 70 -7.08 12.49 2.38
N GLY A 71 -7.85 12.81 1.37
CA GLY A 71 -8.04 11.89 0.24
C GLY A 71 -8.61 10.56 0.67
N CYS A 72 -7.87 9.49 0.43
CA CYS A 72 -8.32 8.13 0.75
C CYS A 72 -7.98 7.72 2.19
N ILE A 73 -6.70 7.65 2.49
CA ILE A 73 -6.13 7.16 3.76
C ILE A 73 -4.89 7.97 4.17
N GLU A 74 -4.47 8.93 3.39
CA GLU A 74 -3.30 9.76 3.66
C GLU A 74 -3.54 10.54 4.94
N THR A 75 -2.51 10.67 5.77
CA THR A 75 -2.54 11.46 6.99
C THR A 75 -1.75 12.75 6.82
N ALA A 76 -2.30 13.87 7.30
CA ALA A 76 -1.68 15.18 7.17
C ALA A 76 -2.07 16.09 8.32
N VAL A 77 -1.36 17.20 8.48
CA VAL A 77 -1.73 18.27 9.40
C VAL A 77 -2.48 19.34 8.64
N GLY A 78 -3.77 19.50 8.94
CA GLY A 78 -4.65 20.46 8.23
C GLY A 78 -4.13 21.90 8.32
N GLY A 79 -4.09 22.59 7.18
CA GLY A 79 -3.61 23.95 7.07
C GLY A 79 -2.10 24.16 7.16
N LYS A 80 -1.31 23.09 7.39
CA LYS A 80 0.15 23.16 7.56
C LYS A 80 0.91 22.24 6.62
N TRP A 81 0.21 21.43 5.83
CA TRP A 81 0.77 20.40 4.97
C TRP A 81 0.86 20.83 3.51
N GLY A 82 2.02 20.66 2.91
CA GLY A 82 2.21 20.90 1.49
C GLY A 82 1.63 19.77 0.65
N TYR A 83 0.69 20.09 -0.21
CA TYR A 83 0.09 19.17 -1.15
C TYR A 83 0.87 19.22 -2.46
N ARG A 84 2.03 18.55 -2.50
CA ARG A 84 2.84 18.53 -3.72
C ARG A 84 2.29 17.52 -4.75
N CYS A 85 3.06 16.57 -5.18
CA CYS A 85 2.63 15.57 -6.17
C CYS A 85 2.10 14.27 -5.54
N THR A 86 1.40 14.35 -4.42
CA THR A 86 0.85 13.19 -3.71
C THR A 86 -0.04 12.35 -4.63
N GLY A 87 0.24 11.05 -4.70
CA GLY A 87 -0.55 10.11 -5.48
C GLY A 87 -0.35 10.14 -6.98
N MET A 88 0.72 10.73 -7.48
CA MET A 88 1.02 10.74 -8.92
C MET A 88 1.51 9.38 -9.43
N SER A 89 2.05 8.55 -8.57
CA SER A 89 2.45 7.19 -8.88
C SER A 89 1.89 6.19 -7.87
N PHE A 90 1.55 4.99 -8.35
CA PHE A 90 1.05 3.89 -7.54
C PHE A 90 1.95 2.69 -7.72
N ILE A 91 2.46 2.16 -6.61
CA ILE A 91 3.18 0.88 -6.63
C ILE A 91 2.18 -0.24 -6.32
N ASN A 92 1.97 -1.13 -7.28
CA ASN A 92 1.12 -2.30 -7.10
C ASN A 92 1.95 -3.48 -6.60
N PHE A 93 1.88 -3.78 -5.31
CA PHE A 93 2.65 -4.83 -4.65
C PHE A 93 2.33 -6.22 -5.19
N ALA A 94 1.08 -6.49 -5.60
CA ALA A 94 0.74 -7.76 -6.22
C ALA A 94 1.46 -7.97 -7.57
N ARG A 95 1.67 -6.90 -8.34
CA ARG A 95 2.45 -6.98 -9.59
C ARG A 95 3.95 -7.09 -9.33
N VAL A 96 4.45 -6.39 -8.32
CA VAL A 96 5.88 -6.46 -7.97
C VAL A 96 6.26 -7.87 -7.48
N ILE A 97 5.41 -8.53 -6.65
CA ILE A 97 5.70 -9.91 -6.24
C ILE A 97 5.65 -10.88 -7.43
N LEU A 98 4.74 -10.71 -8.38
CA LEU A 98 4.76 -11.51 -9.61
C LEU A 98 6.06 -11.33 -10.38
N ALA A 99 6.54 -10.10 -10.53
CA ALA A 99 7.83 -9.84 -11.16
C ALA A 99 9.00 -10.47 -10.39
N ALA A 100 8.99 -10.40 -9.06
CA ALA A 100 10.00 -11.04 -8.22
C ALA A 100 10.01 -12.57 -8.39
N LEU A 101 8.85 -13.19 -8.53
CA LEU A 101 8.72 -14.63 -8.74
C LEU A 101 9.13 -15.08 -10.15
N GLU A 102 9.08 -14.18 -11.16
CA GLU A 102 9.32 -14.48 -12.57
C GLU A 102 10.54 -13.73 -13.17
N GLY A 103 11.62 -13.64 -12.40
CA GLY A 103 12.89 -13.16 -12.92
C GLY A 103 12.89 -11.66 -13.32
N GLY A 104 12.00 -10.87 -12.78
CA GLY A 104 11.83 -9.45 -13.09
C GLY A 104 10.86 -9.17 -14.23
N ARG A 105 10.16 -10.18 -14.76
CA ARG A 105 9.20 -10.05 -15.86
C ARG A 105 7.87 -9.47 -15.36
N ASP A 106 7.46 -8.35 -15.94
CA ASP A 106 6.12 -7.81 -15.72
C ASP A 106 5.07 -8.67 -16.46
N ALA A 107 4.14 -9.24 -15.71
CA ALA A 107 3.14 -10.17 -16.23
C ALA A 107 2.21 -9.55 -17.30
N THR A 108 1.99 -8.24 -17.30
CA THR A 108 1.09 -7.59 -18.26
C THR A 108 1.77 -7.25 -19.57
N SER A 109 2.96 -6.63 -19.51
CA SER A 109 3.68 -6.19 -20.72
C SER A 109 4.65 -7.23 -21.26
N GLY A 110 4.96 -8.27 -20.48
CA GLY A 110 6.00 -9.26 -20.76
C GLY A 110 7.44 -8.71 -20.69
N LYS A 111 7.60 -7.42 -20.38
CA LYS A 111 8.93 -6.78 -20.33
C LYS A 111 9.64 -7.12 -19.03
N ILE A 112 10.96 -7.22 -19.12
CA ILE A 112 11.84 -7.34 -17.96
C ILE A 112 12.44 -5.97 -17.70
N PHE A 113 12.08 -5.34 -16.58
CA PHE A 113 12.59 -4.02 -16.20
C PHE A 113 13.85 -4.12 -15.34
N LEU A 114 13.89 -5.06 -14.41
CA LEU A 114 15.08 -5.39 -13.62
C LEU A 114 15.26 -6.90 -13.64
N PRO A 115 16.23 -7.44 -14.42
CA PRO A 115 16.46 -8.89 -14.51
C PRO A 115 16.87 -9.49 -13.18
N GLN A 116 16.40 -10.70 -12.91
CA GLN A 116 16.82 -11.55 -11.80
C GLN A 116 17.13 -12.95 -12.31
N GLU A 117 18.09 -13.62 -11.68
CA GLU A 117 18.52 -14.97 -12.10
C GLU A 117 17.48 -16.04 -11.73
N LYS A 118 16.84 -15.85 -10.57
CA LYS A 118 15.87 -16.80 -10.03
C LYS A 118 14.47 -16.52 -10.55
N ALA A 119 13.74 -17.59 -10.86
CA ALA A 119 12.35 -17.56 -11.26
C ALA A 119 11.67 -18.89 -10.93
N LEU A 120 10.37 -18.85 -10.64
CA LEU A 120 9.55 -20.06 -10.44
C LEU A 120 9.53 -20.94 -11.68
N SER A 121 9.43 -20.34 -12.87
CA SER A 121 9.46 -21.04 -14.17
C SER A 121 10.75 -21.80 -14.42
N LYS A 122 11.85 -21.41 -13.79
CA LYS A 122 13.13 -22.12 -13.81
C LYS A 122 13.26 -23.17 -12.69
N GLY A 123 12.37 -23.16 -11.69
CA GLY A 123 12.42 -24.05 -10.54
C GLY A 123 13.68 -23.88 -9.67
N ASN A 124 14.30 -22.69 -9.66
CA ASN A 124 15.62 -22.46 -9.11
C ASN A 124 15.67 -21.64 -7.81
N PHE A 125 14.53 -21.35 -7.19
CA PHE A 125 14.49 -20.90 -5.80
C PHE A 125 14.75 -22.09 -4.87
N THR A 126 15.75 -21.99 -4.02
CA THR A 126 16.09 -23.04 -3.08
C THR A 126 15.40 -22.87 -1.74
N THR A 127 15.21 -21.62 -1.30
CA THR A 127 14.59 -21.28 -0.03
C THR A 127 13.57 -20.13 -0.20
N PHE A 128 12.71 -19.96 0.79
CA PHE A 128 11.77 -18.84 0.82
C PHE A 128 12.49 -17.50 1.02
N GLU A 129 13.62 -17.48 1.73
CA GLU A 129 14.45 -16.29 1.94
C GLU A 129 14.96 -15.73 0.61
N GLU A 130 15.21 -16.60 -0.38
CA GLU A 130 15.57 -16.15 -1.73
C GLU A 130 14.40 -15.46 -2.45
N VAL A 131 13.16 -15.88 -2.20
CA VAL A 131 11.96 -15.18 -2.68
C VAL A 131 11.86 -13.81 -2.02
N MET A 132 12.11 -13.73 -0.72
CA MET A 132 12.12 -12.43 -0.01
C MET A 132 13.22 -11.49 -0.51
N ALA A 133 14.41 -12.02 -0.82
CA ALA A 133 15.48 -11.23 -1.42
C ALA A 133 15.13 -10.75 -2.84
N ALA A 134 14.46 -11.59 -3.62
CA ALA A 134 13.96 -11.20 -4.94
C ALA A 134 12.90 -10.11 -4.84
N TRP A 135 11.98 -10.23 -3.88
CA TRP A 135 11.00 -9.21 -3.55
C TRP A 135 11.68 -7.87 -3.17
N ASP A 136 12.60 -7.87 -2.21
CA ASP A 136 13.31 -6.66 -1.77
C ASP A 136 14.01 -5.96 -2.95
N THR A 137 14.64 -6.73 -3.82
CA THR A 137 15.30 -6.21 -5.02
C THR A 137 14.32 -5.51 -5.95
N GLN A 138 13.18 -6.12 -6.25
CA GLN A 138 12.19 -5.57 -7.16
C GLN A 138 11.47 -4.36 -6.54
N ILE A 139 11.05 -4.44 -5.28
CA ILE A 139 10.32 -3.33 -4.66
C ILE A 139 11.19 -2.08 -4.54
N ARG A 140 12.49 -2.21 -4.21
CA ARG A 140 13.43 -1.08 -4.20
C ARG A 140 13.60 -0.46 -5.58
N TYR A 141 13.62 -1.28 -6.63
CA TYR A 141 13.68 -0.76 -8.00
C TYR A 141 12.43 0.06 -8.34
N TYR A 142 11.24 -0.49 -8.14
CA TYR A 142 9.98 0.21 -8.45
C TYR A 142 9.77 1.44 -7.59
N THR A 143 10.15 1.40 -6.31
CA THR A 143 10.10 2.57 -5.42
C THR A 143 11.01 3.69 -5.92
N ARG A 144 12.23 3.35 -6.34
CA ARG A 144 13.13 4.36 -6.94
C ARG A 144 12.55 4.95 -8.21
N LYS A 145 11.94 4.14 -9.08
CA LYS A 145 11.28 4.63 -10.30
C LYS A 145 10.06 5.50 -10.01
N SER A 146 9.30 5.18 -8.98
CA SER A 146 8.20 6.02 -8.48
C SER A 146 8.72 7.40 -8.06
N ILE A 147 9.78 7.44 -7.26
CA ILE A 147 10.41 8.69 -6.81
C ILE A 147 10.93 9.53 -8.00
N GLU A 148 11.57 8.89 -8.99
CA GLU A 148 12.04 9.57 -10.20
C GLU A 148 10.88 10.21 -10.99
N ILE A 149 9.75 9.51 -11.11
CA ILE A 149 8.55 10.02 -11.78
C ILE A 149 7.97 11.20 -10.99
N GLU A 150 7.80 11.05 -9.69
CA GLU A 150 7.25 12.09 -8.83
C GLU A 150 8.13 13.34 -8.81
N TYR A 151 9.45 13.20 -8.82
CA TYR A 151 10.38 14.32 -8.94
C TYR A 151 10.16 15.13 -10.24
N VAL A 152 9.97 14.46 -11.37
CA VAL A 152 9.70 15.14 -12.64
C VAL A 152 8.35 15.85 -12.61
N VAL A 153 7.32 15.19 -12.10
CA VAL A 153 5.98 15.80 -11.97
C VAL A 153 6.01 17.01 -11.04
N ASP A 154 6.70 16.89 -9.92
CA ASP A 154 6.82 17.93 -8.92
C ASP A 154 7.53 19.18 -9.48
N THR A 155 8.60 18.97 -10.22
CA THR A 155 9.32 20.06 -10.93
C THR A 155 8.38 20.80 -11.90
N VAL A 156 7.57 20.07 -12.67
CA VAL A 156 6.59 20.68 -13.59
C VAL A 156 5.52 21.47 -12.82
N LEU A 157 5.05 20.95 -11.69
CA LEU A 157 4.07 21.63 -10.85
C LEU A 157 4.65 22.90 -10.19
N GLU A 158 5.90 22.85 -9.75
CA GLU A 158 6.60 24.01 -9.19
C GLU A 158 6.70 25.17 -10.20
N GLU A 159 6.91 24.85 -11.47
CA GLU A 159 7.08 25.85 -12.52
C GLU A 159 5.75 26.37 -13.08
N ASN A 160 4.71 25.53 -13.12
CA ASN A 160 3.53 25.82 -13.93
C ASN A 160 2.20 25.86 -13.17
N ALA A 161 2.14 25.38 -11.92
CA ALA A 161 0.87 25.19 -11.19
C ALA A 161 0.99 25.64 -9.72
N HIS A 162 1.20 26.92 -9.51
CA HIS A 162 1.51 27.46 -8.17
C HIS A 162 0.38 27.35 -7.15
N ASP A 163 -0.88 27.18 -7.54
CA ASP A 163 -2.06 27.10 -6.68
C ASP A 163 -2.10 28.22 -5.61
N ILE A 164 -2.33 29.43 -6.07
CA ILE A 164 -2.27 30.64 -5.25
C ILE A 164 -3.31 30.61 -4.11
N LEU A 165 -4.52 30.10 -4.37
CA LEU A 165 -5.58 30.06 -3.36
C LEU A 165 -5.22 29.10 -2.22
N CYS A 166 -4.79 27.87 -2.53
CA CYS A 166 -4.33 26.94 -1.50
C CYS A 166 -3.11 27.49 -0.75
N SER A 167 -2.18 28.11 -1.46
CA SER A 167 -0.99 28.72 -0.84
C SER A 167 -1.34 29.82 0.17
N ALA A 168 -2.41 30.58 -0.08
CA ALA A 168 -2.87 31.60 0.85
C ALA A 168 -3.55 31.04 2.11
N LEU A 169 -3.96 29.76 2.09
CA LEU A 169 -4.69 29.10 3.18
C LEU A 169 -3.78 28.13 3.99
N VAL A 170 -2.53 27.98 3.59
CA VAL A 170 -1.58 27.07 4.25
C VAL A 170 -0.48 27.87 4.93
N ASP A 171 -0.22 27.52 6.18
CA ASP A 171 0.78 28.19 7.02
C ASP A 171 2.16 28.18 6.37
N ASP A 172 2.90 29.25 6.59
CA ASP A 172 4.25 29.54 6.13
C ASP A 172 4.38 29.90 4.64
N CYS A 173 3.41 29.62 3.78
CA CYS A 173 3.50 29.91 2.34
C CYS A 173 3.68 31.42 2.08
N ILE A 174 2.95 32.28 2.79
CA ILE A 174 3.03 33.74 2.64
C ILE A 174 4.34 34.24 3.22
N GLU A 175 4.70 33.82 4.42
CA GLU A 175 5.93 34.23 5.11
C GLU A 175 7.19 33.82 4.32
N ARG A 176 7.17 32.66 3.69
CA ARG A 176 8.29 32.18 2.86
C ARG A 176 8.26 32.74 1.44
N ALA A 177 7.20 33.43 1.05
CA ALA A 177 6.96 33.90 -0.31
C ALA A 177 7.07 32.76 -1.36
N LYS A 178 6.54 31.59 -1.03
CA LYS A 178 6.54 30.38 -1.86
C LYS A 178 5.15 29.78 -1.93
N SER A 179 4.78 29.29 -3.11
CA SER A 179 3.55 28.53 -3.24
C SER A 179 3.63 27.18 -2.55
N ILE A 180 2.49 26.57 -2.30
CA ILE A 180 2.39 25.20 -1.78
C ILE A 180 3.15 24.19 -2.65
N LYS A 181 3.23 24.43 -3.98
CA LYS A 181 3.97 23.56 -4.90
C LYS A 181 5.47 23.84 -4.93
N GLN A 182 5.91 24.93 -4.34
CA GLN A 182 7.33 25.31 -4.21
C GLN A 182 7.91 25.06 -2.81
N GLY A 183 7.23 24.26 -2.00
CA GLY A 183 7.67 23.97 -0.63
C GLY A 183 7.40 25.11 0.33
N GLY A 184 6.35 25.90 0.12
CA GLY A 184 5.98 27.01 0.99
C GLY A 184 5.37 26.58 2.32
N ALA A 185 4.71 25.42 2.38
CA ALA A 185 4.04 24.94 3.58
C ALA A 185 5.01 24.63 4.74
N LYS A 186 4.49 24.68 5.96
CA LYS A 186 5.26 24.33 7.16
C LYS A 186 5.81 22.91 7.07
N TYR A 187 4.99 21.94 6.64
CA TYR A 187 5.38 20.55 6.38
C TYR A 187 5.22 20.24 4.89
N ASP A 188 6.35 20.13 4.20
CA ASP A 188 6.37 19.92 2.76
C ASP A 188 6.82 18.49 2.42
N TRP A 189 5.87 17.58 2.45
CA TRP A 189 6.12 16.16 2.20
C TRP A 189 5.28 15.63 1.05
N VAL A 190 5.82 14.59 0.41
CA VAL A 190 5.17 13.82 -0.64
C VAL A 190 4.75 12.48 -0.07
N SER A 191 3.55 12.02 -0.41
CA SER A 191 3.04 10.72 -0.04
C SER A 191 3.00 9.81 -1.27
N GLY A 192 3.85 8.78 -1.29
CA GLY A 192 3.77 7.69 -2.26
C GLY A 192 2.59 6.77 -1.94
N LEU A 193 1.93 6.24 -2.98
CA LEU A 193 0.79 5.34 -2.81
C LEU A 193 1.16 3.89 -3.14
N GLN A 194 0.73 2.98 -2.28
CA GLN A 194 0.88 1.55 -2.47
C GLN A 194 -0.48 0.87 -2.46
N VAL A 195 -0.65 -0.12 -3.34
CA VAL A 195 -1.86 -0.94 -3.41
C VAL A 195 -1.51 -2.42 -3.41
N GLY A 196 -2.41 -3.24 -2.87
CA GLY A 196 -2.22 -4.69 -2.87
C GLY A 196 -1.35 -5.21 -1.72
N ILE A 197 -1.25 -4.49 -0.60
CA ILE A 197 -0.46 -4.89 0.57
C ILE A 197 -0.97 -6.22 1.14
N ALA A 198 -2.28 -6.36 1.37
CA ALA A 198 -2.87 -7.62 1.83
C ALA A 198 -2.68 -8.75 0.82
N ASN A 199 -2.73 -8.45 -0.49
CA ASN A 199 -2.42 -9.42 -1.54
C ASN A 199 -0.98 -9.92 -1.45
N LEU A 200 -0.03 -9.02 -1.19
CA LEU A 200 1.38 -9.39 -0.97
C LEU A 200 1.50 -10.37 0.20
N GLY A 201 1.00 -10.02 1.40
CA GLY A 201 1.08 -10.87 2.58
C GLY A 201 0.47 -12.25 2.35
N ASN A 202 -0.73 -12.29 1.76
CA ASN A 202 -1.42 -13.54 1.44
C ASN A 202 -0.67 -14.39 0.40
N SER A 203 -0.05 -13.76 -0.60
CA SER A 203 0.74 -14.46 -1.62
C SER A 203 2.02 -15.04 -1.03
N LEU A 204 2.75 -14.24 -0.26
CA LEU A 204 3.98 -14.69 0.43
C LEU A 204 3.69 -15.84 1.39
N ALA A 205 2.62 -15.76 2.19
CA ALA A 205 2.22 -16.83 3.09
C ALA A 205 1.87 -18.13 2.35
N SER A 206 1.16 -18.01 1.22
CA SER A 206 0.81 -19.17 0.39
C SER A 206 2.04 -19.80 -0.27
N VAL A 207 2.93 -19.00 -0.83
CA VAL A 207 4.19 -19.50 -1.43
C VAL A 207 5.07 -20.12 -0.37
N LYS A 208 5.28 -19.47 0.76
CA LYS A 208 6.08 -20.00 1.87
C LYS A 208 5.58 -21.37 2.29
N LYS A 209 4.29 -21.45 2.66
CA LYS A 209 3.71 -22.67 3.21
C LYS A 209 3.60 -23.79 2.20
N LEU A 210 3.02 -23.53 1.03
CA LEU A 210 2.61 -24.59 0.10
C LEU A 210 3.73 -25.00 -0.86
N VAL A 211 4.64 -24.08 -1.19
CA VAL A 211 5.77 -24.38 -2.08
C VAL A 211 7.01 -24.82 -1.30
N PHE A 212 7.42 -24.05 -0.27
CA PHE A 212 8.70 -24.29 0.40
C PHE A 212 8.60 -25.17 1.66
N GLU A 213 7.61 -24.97 2.52
CA GLU A 213 7.51 -25.75 3.76
C GLU A 213 6.89 -27.13 3.54
N GLN A 214 5.81 -27.22 2.78
CA GLN A 214 5.07 -28.45 2.55
C GLN A 214 5.41 -29.15 1.24
N GLY A 215 5.92 -28.43 0.25
CA GLY A 215 6.25 -28.99 -1.06
C GLY A 215 5.04 -29.54 -1.84
N ILE A 216 3.83 -29.07 -1.50
CA ILE A 216 2.58 -29.54 -2.13
C ILE A 216 2.42 -28.98 -3.56
N ILE A 217 2.98 -27.80 -3.80
CA ILE A 217 2.92 -27.10 -5.07
C ILE A 217 4.35 -26.94 -5.59
N GLY A 218 4.62 -27.47 -6.79
CA GLY A 218 5.90 -27.27 -7.45
C GLY A 218 6.04 -25.84 -8.01
N GLN A 219 7.27 -25.32 -8.02
CA GLN A 219 7.54 -23.96 -8.53
C GLN A 219 7.10 -23.79 -9.97
N GLN A 220 7.48 -24.71 -10.86
CA GLN A 220 7.09 -24.69 -12.28
C GLN A 220 5.57 -24.79 -12.46
N GLN A 221 4.91 -25.65 -11.67
CA GLN A 221 3.46 -25.78 -11.67
C GLN A 221 2.77 -24.47 -11.30
N LEU A 222 3.32 -23.75 -10.31
CA LEU A 222 2.80 -22.43 -9.92
C LEU A 222 3.03 -21.40 -11.03
N ALA A 223 4.22 -21.38 -11.64
CA ALA A 223 4.52 -20.48 -12.75
C ALA A 223 3.59 -20.68 -13.94
N GLU A 224 3.38 -21.94 -14.36
CA GLU A 224 2.44 -22.28 -15.44
C GLU A 224 1.01 -21.81 -15.15
N ALA A 225 0.55 -22.00 -13.92
CA ALA A 225 -0.78 -21.56 -13.51
C ALA A 225 -0.91 -20.02 -13.46
N LEU A 226 0.13 -19.31 -13.04
CA LEU A 226 0.19 -17.84 -13.06
C LEU A 226 0.19 -17.30 -14.50
N ASP A 227 0.98 -17.89 -15.40
CA ASP A 227 1.02 -17.51 -16.82
C ASP A 227 -0.31 -17.77 -17.54
N ALA A 228 -0.99 -18.85 -17.17
CA ALA A 228 -2.33 -19.16 -17.64
C ALA A 228 -3.44 -18.36 -16.94
N ASN A 229 -3.12 -17.43 -16.05
CA ASN A 229 -4.09 -16.69 -15.22
C ASN A 229 -5.10 -17.62 -14.51
N PHE A 230 -4.63 -18.79 -14.10
CA PHE A 230 -5.41 -19.90 -13.51
C PHE A 230 -6.54 -20.43 -14.39
N GLU A 231 -6.50 -20.23 -15.70
CA GLU A 231 -7.48 -20.80 -16.63
C GLU A 231 -7.34 -22.33 -16.71
N GLY A 232 -8.49 -23.02 -16.80
CA GLY A 232 -8.56 -24.47 -16.82
C GLY A 232 -8.75 -25.12 -15.45
N LEU A 233 -9.35 -26.31 -15.43
CA LEU A 233 -9.77 -27.00 -14.20
C LEU A 233 -8.61 -27.28 -13.22
N SER A 234 -7.49 -27.75 -13.75
CA SER A 234 -6.30 -28.05 -12.92
C SER A 234 -5.70 -26.81 -12.27
N HIS A 235 -5.64 -25.71 -13.00
CA HIS A 235 -5.12 -24.43 -12.49
C HIS A 235 -6.10 -23.79 -11.50
N GLU A 236 -7.41 -23.89 -11.73
CA GLU A 236 -8.39 -23.44 -10.75
C GLU A 236 -8.33 -24.26 -9.45
N GLN A 237 -8.12 -25.56 -9.51
CA GLN A 237 -7.90 -26.37 -8.31
C GLN A 237 -6.65 -25.91 -7.54
N LEU A 238 -5.60 -25.56 -8.25
CA LEU A 238 -4.38 -25.00 -7.66
C LEU A 238 -4.65 -23.62 -7.02
N ARG A 239 -5.40 -22.77 -7.72
CA ARG A 239 -5.83 -21.47 -7.18
C ARG A 239 -6.61 -21.63 -5.86
N GLN A 240 -7.55 -22.58 -5.81
CA GLN A 240 -8.30 -22.87 -4.58
C GLN A 240 -7.40 -23.38 -3.44
N ARG A 241 -6.37 -24.15 -3.75
CA ARG A 241 -5.36 -24.56 -2.74
C ARG A 241 -4.58 -23.36 -2.21
N LEU A 242 -4.15 -22.44 -3.07
CA LEU A 242 -3.46 -21.20 -2.66
C LEU A 242 -4.34 -20.30 -1.80
N ILE A 243 -5.64 -20.19 -2.15
CA ILE A 243 -6.60 -19.38 -1.40
C ILE A 243 -6.88 -19.97 -0.02
N ASN A 244 -7.07 -21.31 0.08
CA ASN A 244 -7.57 -21.93 1.31
C ASN A 244 -6.49 -22.64 2.12
N GLY A 245 -5.32 -22.90 1.56
CA GLY A 245 -4.27 -23.74 2.16
C GLY A 245 -3.29 -23.01 3.07
N ALA A 246 -3.31 -21.69 3.10
CA ALA A 246 -2.42 -20.88 3.92
C ALA A 246 -3.20 -19.82 4.72
N PRO A 247 -2.68 -19.35 5.86
CA PRO A 247 -3.28 -18.27 6.61
C PRO A 247 -3.39 -16.99 5.78
N LYS A 248 -4.27 -16.09 6.19
CA LYS A 248 -4.55 -14.84 5.48
C LYS A 248 -4.42 -13.66 6.43
N TYR A 249 -3.94 -12.55 5.89
CA TYR A 249 -3.89 -11.26 6.58
C TYR A 249 -5.27 -10.88 7.15
N GLY A 250 -5.28 -10.39 8.38
CA GLY A 250 -6.49 -9.92 9.04
C GLY A 250 -7.38 -11.01 9.65
N ASN A 251 -6.91 -12.27 9.74
CA ASN A 251 -7.65 -13.39 10.31
C ASN A 251 -7.08 -13.87 11.66
N ASP A 252 -6.54 -12.95 12.47
CA ASP A 252 -5.96 -13.27 13.78
C ASP A 252 -4.81 -14.31 13.72
N ASP A 253 -4.02 -14.23 12.66
CA ASP A 253 -2.83 -15.06 12.46
C ASP A 253 -1.60 -14.17 12.27
N TYR A 254 -0.85 -13.96 13.34
CA TYR A 254 0.33 -13.12 13.37
C TYR A 254 1.43 -13.53 12.40
N SER A 255 1.42 -14.77 11.90
CA SER A 255 2.46 -15.23 10.96
C SER A 255 2.41 -14.47 9.64
N VAL A 256 1.23 -14.13 9.14
CA VAL A 256 1.05 -13.35 7.92
C VAL A 256 1.31 -11.87 8.17
N ASP A 257 0.85 -11.35 9.30
CA ASP A 257 1.03 -9.95 9.67
C ASP A 257 2.53 -9.63 9.85
N THR A 258 3.26 -10.51 10.54
CA THR A 258 4.72 -10.39 10.71
C THR A 258 5.45 -10.51 9.39
N LEU A 259 5.05 -11.45 8.53
CA LEU A 259 5.63 -11.62 7.21
C LEU A 259 5.42 -10.38 6.34
N LEU A 260 4.21 -9.81 6.39
CA LEU A 260 3.89 -8.57 5.67
C LEU A 260 4.70 -7.39 6.21
N ALA A 261 4.80 -7.23 7.52
CA ALA A 261 5.59 -6.18 8.15
C ALA A 261 7.10 -6.28 7.78
N SER A 262 7.62 -7.49 7.61
CA SER A 262 9.01 -7.69 7.18
C SER A 262 9.23 -7.43 5.69
N ALA A 263 8.17 -7.50 4.88
CA ALA A 263 8.22 -7.28 3.43
C ALA A 263 7.98 -5.80 3.05
N TYR A 264 7.37 -5.02 3.94
CA TYR A 264 7.07 -3.60 3.77
C TYR A 264 8.25 -2.73 4.18
#